data_628afd45f7a98f860f59e1acdf1ca0b2
#
_entry.id   628afd45f7a98f860f59e1acdf1ca0b2
#
_cell.length_a   1.000
_cell.length_b   1.000
_cell.length_c   1.000
_cell.angle_alpha   90.00
_cell.angle_beta   90.00
_cell.angle_gamma   90.00
#
_symmetry.space_group_name_H-M   'P 1'
#
loop_
_entity.id
_entity.type
_entity.pdbx_description
1 polymer ?
#
loop_
_entity_poly.entity_id
_entity_poly.type
_entity_poly.pdbx_seq_one_letter_code
_entity_poly.pdbx_strand_id
1 'polypeptide(L)'
;MYIVRGGPGTGKSVVAINLLAECIHNGYMAQYITSNAAPRNVYSTMLQKGFKKTDIKALFQSSGTFHTRKKNELQIAIVDEAHRLRKKSGMFQNQGEDQIKEIINASIFSVFFIDRNQRVTFNDAGTIDKIRNFAQEQNSLIYEGVLESQFRCNGSDGYLAWLDNVLQIAETANYDGFEGDYDFKIFDNPHEMYDAIKAKNEINNKSRVLAGYCWDWPKEGRMTSLVKDIQIPEHNFGISWNLGNSDTYAIDPDSINEAGCIHTTQGLEFEYVGVIIGDDLRYENGKLIVDINKRAKTDQSIKGIKKLLKENPEEAQHIANEIVKNTYRTLMTRGQKGCYIYCTNKELSNYFKLAYNHQLSYTYNEPQVVLSEQPLAADKTNSNIDKLNLKLDK
;
A
#
# COMPACT_ATOMS: atom_id res chain seq x y z
N MET A 1 16.57 15.05 10.24
CA MET A 1 15.48 14.32 9.61
C MET A 1 15.76 12.83 9.65
N TYR A 2 14.71 11.99 9.75
CA TYR A 2 14.83 10.53 9.72
C TYR A 2 13.93 9.93 8.63
N ILE A 3 14.42 8.98 7.84
CA ILE A 3 13.65 8.23 6.86
C ILE A 3 13.57 6.77 7.33
N VAL A 4 12.35 6.31 7.61
CA VAL A 4 12.06 4.93 8.03
C VAL A 4 11.48 4.17 6.85
N ARG A 5 12.23 3.22 6.33
CA ARG A 5 11.79 2.33 5.26
C ARG A 5 11.17 1.06 5.84
N GLY A 6 10.14 0.54 5.22
CA GLY A 6 9.57 -0.74 5.60
C GLY A 6 8.53 -1.18 4.59
N GLY A 7 8.45 -2.48 4.36
CA GLY A 7 7.42 -3.10 3.54
C GLY A 7 6.02 -3.03 4.18
N PRO A 8 5.00 -3.60 3.54
CA PRO A 8 3.67 -3.72 4.13
C PRO A 8 3.75 -4.56 5.41
N GLY A 9 3.13 -4.08 6.50
CA GLY A 9 3.05 -4.86 7.74
C GLY A 9 4.29 -4.85 8.63
N THR A 10 5.30 -4.04 8.32
CA THR A 10 6.49 -3.90 9.19
C THR A 10 6.26 -3.00 10.41
N GLY A 11 5.03 -2.62 10.71
CA GLY A 11 4.70 -1.83 11.89
C GLY A 11 4.93 -0.31 11.74
N LYS A 12 5.12 0.22 10.52
CA LYS A 12 5.36 1.66 10.28
C LYS A 12 4.39 2.56 11.03
N SER A 13 3.10 2.36 10.87
CA SER A 13 2.06 3.19 11.52
C SER A 13 2.04 3.00 13.03
N VAL A 14 2.33 1.79 13.54
CA VAL A 14 2.44 1.52 14.98
C VAL A 14 3.61 2.31 15.56
N VAL A 15 4.78 2.26 14.92
CA VAL A 15 5.95 3.03 15.35
C VAL A 15 5.66 4.54 15.27
N ALA A 16 5.00 5.01 14.20
CA ALA A 16 4.65 6.41 14.03
C ALA A 16 3.73 6.93 15.16
N ILE A 17 2.71 6.17 15.54
CA ILE A 17 1.77 6.53 16.63
C ILE A 17 2.47 6.48 18.00
N ASN A 18 3.28 5.46 18.26
CA ASN A 18 4.05 5.40 19.52
C ASN A 18 5.06 6.54 19.63
N LEU A 19 5.72 6.88 18.51
CA LEU A 19 6.63 8.04 18.46
C LEU A 19 5.88 9.35 18.74
N LEU A 20 4.66 9.52 18.20
CA LEU A 20 3.81 10.67 18.50
C LEU A 20 3.52 10.76 20.00
N ALA A 21 3.09 9.64 20.60
CA ALA A 21 2.77 9.56 22.01
C ALA A 21 3.99 9.92 22.88
N GLU A 22 5.15 9.38 22.56
CA GLU A 22 6.41 9.65 23.27
C GLU A 22 6.85 11.12 23.14
N CYS A 23 6.73 11.69 21.94
CA CYS A 23 7.03 13.12 21.74
C CYS A 23 6.13 14.02 22.60
N ILE A 24 4.83 13.73 22.66
CA ILE A 24 3.88 14.49 23.47
C ILE A 24 4.18 14.32 24.96
N HIS A 25 4.44 13.10 25.40
CA HIS A 25 4.80 12.81 26.79
C HIS A 25 6.02 13.62 27.24
N ASN A 26 7.01 13.80 26.36
CA ASN A 26 8.19 14.60 26.61
C ASN A 26 8.00 16.10 26.33
N GLY A 27 6.78 16.59 26.12
CA GLY A 27 6.46 18.00 25.96
C GLY A 27 6.78 18.61 24.60
N TYR A 28 7.07 17.79 23.57
CA TYR A 28 7.32 18.29 22.22
C TYR A 28 6.03 18.55 21.47
N MET A 29 5.99 19.61 20.67
CA MET A 29 4.93 19.89 19.72
C MET A 29 5.10 19.01 18.49
N ALA A 30 4.45 17.85 18.49
CA ALA A 30 4.49 16.86 17.43
C ALA A 30 3.15 16.68 16.74
N GLN A 31 3.16 16.37 15.44
CA GLN A 31 1.97 16.06 14.65
C GLN A 31 2.17 14.81 13.81
N TYR A 32 1.13 13.96 13.79
CA TYR A 32 1.01 12.84 12.85
C TYR A 32 0.37 13.34 11.56
N ILE A 33 1.04 13.11 10.45
CA ILE A 33 0.70 13.68 9.16
C ILE A 33 0.53 12.53 8.15
N THR A 34 -0.61 12.49 7.46
CA THR A 34 -0.82 11.54 6.36
C THR A 34 -1.76 12.12 5.32
N SER A 35 -1.56 11.75 4.06
CA SER A 35 -2.48 12.09 2.96
C SER A 35 -3.82 11.35 3.08
N ASN A 36 -3.83 10.16 3.67
CA ASN A 36 -5.01 9.32 3.76
C ASN A 36 -5.94 9.76 4.91
N ALA A 37 -7.23 9.93 4.62
CA ALA A 37 -8.22 10.31 5.61
C ALA A 37 -8.62 9.15 6.55
N ALA A 38 -8.68 7.93 6.04
CA ALA A 38 -9.20 6.77 6.78
C ALA A 38 -8.45 6.51 8.11
N PRO A 39 -7.12 6.38 8.17
CA PRO A 39 -6.41 6.22 9.44
C PRO A 39 -6.65 7.38 10.40
N ARG A 40 -6.64 8.63 9.90
CA ARG A 40 -6.89 9.80 10.75
C ARG A 40 -8.27 9.77 11.38
N ASN A 41 -9.30 9.40 10.61
CA ASN A 41 -10.69 9.35 11.10
C ASN A 41 -10.85 8.24 12.14
N VAL A 42 -10.27 7.06 11.89
CA VAL A 42 -10.30 5.94 12.83
C VAL A 42 -9.57 6.30 14.13
N TYR A 43 -8.33 6.77 14.07
CA TYR A 43 -7.58 7.18 15.26
C TYR A 43 -8.27 8.31 16.01
N SER A 44 -8.79 9.32 15.29
CA SER A 44 -9.54 10.40 15.92
C SER A 44 -10.78 9.92 16.65
N THR A 45 -11.54 8.99 16.07
CA THR A 45 -12.74 8.42 16.68
C THR A 45 -12.41 7.58 17.91
N MET A 46 -11.37 6.76 17.84
CA MET A 46 -10.93 5.94 18.98
C MET A 46 -10.45 6.79 20.17
N LEU A 47 -9.71 7.86 19.90
CA LEU A 47 -9.16 8.74 20.93
C LEU A 47 -10.20 9.71 21.53
N GLN A 48 -11.29 10.00 20.84
CA GLN A 48 -12.38 10.86 21.38
C GLN A 48 -13.03 10.28 22.66
N LYS A 49 -12.83 8.99 22.96
CA LYS A 49 -13.29 8.39 24.22
C LYS A 49 -12.56 8.93 25.47
N GLY A 50 -11.39 9.57 25.31
CA GLY A 50 -10.58 10.07 26.42
C GLY A 50 -10.01 11.49 26.24
N PHE A 51 -10.11 12.08 25.05
CA PHE A 51 -9.49 13.37 24.73
C PHE A 51 -10.47 14.35 24.06
N LYS A 52 -10.23 15.64 24.19
CA LYS A 52 -11.05 16.66 23.50
C LYS A 52 -10.84 16.60 21.99
N LYS A 53 -11.92 16.75 21.23
CA LYS A 53 -11.91 16.72 19.75
C LYS A 53 -10.95 17.76 19.14
N THR A 54 -10.80 18.93 19.78
CA THR A 54 -9.88 19.98 19.35
C THR A 54 -8.43 19.54 19.43
N ASP A 55 -8.04 18.86 20.52
CA ASP A 55 -6.68 18.43 20.77
C ASP A 55 -6.30 17.30 19.78
N ILE A 56 -7.23 16.37 19.57
CA ILE A 56 -7.05 15.29 18.59
C ILE A 56 -6.87 15.87 17.18
N LYS A 57 -7.70 16.85 16.79
CA LYS A 57 -7.55 17.51 15.48
C LYS A 57 -6.21 18.23 15.33
N ALA A 58 -5.66 18.78 16.43
CA ALA A 58 -4.34 19.38 16.40
C ALA A 58 -3.22 18.36 16.17
N LEU A 59 -3.40 17.13 16.67
CA LEU A 59 -2.41 16.06 16.56
C LEU A 59 -2.39 15.36 15.18
N PHE A 60 -3.56 15.17 14.55
CA PHE A 60 -3.71 14.42 13.32
C PHE A 60 -4.00 15.34 12.14
N GLN A 61 -3.02 15.58 11.30
CA GLN A 61 -3.07 16.55 10.21
C GLN A 61 -3.07 15.91 8.82
N SER A 62 -3.70 16.59 7.87
CA SER A 62 -3.55 16.27 6.45
C SER A 62 -2.26 16.88 5.90
N SER A 63 -1.53 16.12 5.08
CA SER A 63 -0.34 16.65 4.37
C SER A 63 -0.65 17.89 3.53
N GLY A 64 -1.86 18.00 3.01
CA GLY A 64 -2.29 19.14 2.18
C GLY A 64 -2.43 20.48 2.91
N THR A 65 -2.28 20.55 4.23
CA THR A 65 -2.39 21.81 5.00
C THR A 65 -1.04 22.52 5.20
N PHE A 66 0.07 21.91 4.77
CA PHE A 66 1.40 22.41 5.07
C PHE A 66 1.89 23.52 4.14
N HIS A 67 1.28 23.71 2.98
CA HIS A 67 1.66 24.76 2.03
C HIS A 67 1.50 26.20 2.57
N THR A 68 0.71 26.40 3.62
CA THR A 68 0.50 27.73 4.25
C THR A 68 1.33 27.93 5.52
N ARG A 69 2.05 26.91 5.98
CA ARG A 69 2.80 26.96 7.24
C ARG A 69 4.11 27.72 7.11
N LYS A 70 4.47 28.40 8.19
CA LYS A 70 5.75 29.10 8.28
C LYS A 70 6.90 28.13 8.52
N LYS A 71 8.10 28.56 8.18
CA LYS A 71 9.32 27.77 8.44
C LYS A 71 9.46 27.49 9.94
N ASN A 72 9.75 26.21 10.29
CA ASN A 72 9.97 25.73 11.66
C ASN A 72 8.80 26.03 12.63
N GLU A 73 7.57 26.10 12.13
CA GLU A 73 6.36 26.32 12.95
C GLU A 73 6.06 25.09 13.84
N LEU A 74 6.44 23.89 13.39
CA LEU A 74 6.24 22.64 14.08
C LEU A 74 7.61 22.09 14.56
N GLN A 75 7.67 21.58 15.80
CA GLN A 75 8.90 20.95 16.28
C GLN A 75 9.14 19.61 15.60
N ILE A 76 8.16 18.72 15.59
CA ILE A 76 8.29 17.35 15.06
C ILE A 76 7.15 17.03 14.13
N ALA A 77 7.46 16.71 12.87
CA ALA A 77 6.55 16.17 11.89
C ALA A 77 6.74 14.65 11.76
N ILE A 78 5.70 13.87 12.02
CA ILE A 78 5.71 12.40 11.88
C ILE A 78 4.82 12.06 10.69
N VAL A 79 5.44 11.73 9.56
CA VAL A 79 4.76 11.55 8.27
C VAL A 79 4.58 10.06 8.00
N ASP A 80 3.37 9.58 8.05
CA ASP A 80 3.03 8.20 7.73
C ASP A 80 2.51 8.08 6.29
N GLU A 81 2.76 6.91 5.67
CA GLU A 81 2.44 6.64 4.27
C GLU A 81 3.03 7.70 3.32
N ALA A 82 4.31 8.06 3.52
CA ALA A 82 4.95 9.17 2.80
C ALA A 82 4.97 8.98 1.27
N HIS A 83 4.87 7.75 0.76
CA HIS A 83 4.72 7.47 -0.67
C HIS A 83 3.42 8.07 -1.26
N ARG A 84 2.41 8.37 -0.43
CA ARG A 84 1.14 8.99 -0.81
C ARG A 84 1.19 10.52 -0.90
N LEU A 85 2.29 11.14 -0.52
CA LEU A 85 2.45 12.60 -0.64
C LEU A 85 2.38 13.03 -2.11
N ARG A 86 1.78 14.19 -2.34
CA ARG A 86 1.51 14.72 -3.68
C ARG A 86 2.42 15.90 -4.00
N LYS A 87 2.61 16.15 -5.30
CA LYS A 87 3.34 17.32 -5.76
C LYS A 87 2.63 18.62 -5.36
N LYS A 88 1.29 18.66 -5.45
CA LYS A 88 0.50 19.84 -5.09
C LYS A 88 -0.70 19.47 -4.23
N SER A 89 -1.11 20.43 -3.40
CA SER A 89 -2.25 20.34 -2.51
C SER A 89 -3.52 20.95 -3.14
N GLY A 90 -4.65 20.81 -2.44
CA GLY A 90 -5.95 21.30 -2.88
C GLY A 90 -6.70 20.34 -3.80
N MET A 91 -8.02 20.57 -3.92
CA MET A 91 -8.91 19.73 -4.73
C MET A 91 -8.51 19.72 -6.21
N PHE A 92 -8.01 20.84 -6.72
CA PHE A 92 -7.57 21.00 -8.12
C PHE A 92 -6.04 20.84 -8.29
N GLN A 93 -5.32 20.45 -7.24
CA GLN A 93 -3.86 20.32 -7.24
C GLN A 93 -3.16 21.63 -7.71
N ASN A 94 -3.62 22.75 -7.20
CA ASN A 94 -3.17 24.09 -7.58
C ASN A 94 -2.59 24.88 -6.41
N GLN A 95 -2.46 24.28 -5.22
CA GLN A 95 -1.93 24.91 -4.03
C GLN A 95 -0.58 24.31 -3.66
N GLY A 96 0.35 25.17 -3.24
CA GLY A 96 1.69 24.77 -2.83
C GLY A 96 2.62 24.36 -3.98
N GLU A 97 3.76 23.85 -3.61
CA GLU A 97 4.82 23.39 -4.53
C GLU A 97 4.98 21.87 -4.54
N ASP A 98 5.34 21.30 -3.36
CA ASP A 98 5.51 19.87 -3.12
C ASP A 98 5.29 19.60 -1.62
N GLN A 99 4.39 18.66 -1.30
CA GLN A 99 4.03 18.35 0.09
C GLN A 99 5.24 17.89 0.94
N ILE A 100 6.21 17.22 0.33
CA ILE A 100 7.43 16.81 1.04
C ILE A 100 8.23 18.05 1.43
N LYS A 101 8.49 18.95 0.47
CA LYS A 101 9.22 20.20 0.68
C LYS A 101 8.53 21.08 1.72
N GLU A 102 7.21 21.18 1.65
CA GLU A 102 6.38 21.97 2.57
C GLU A 102 6.45 21.45 4.00
N ILE A 103 6.38 20.13 4.20
CA ILE A 103 6.48 19.51 5.53
C ILE A 103 7.89 19.68 6.11
N ILE A 104 8.94 19.46 5.30
CA ILE A 104 10.32 19.66 5.74
C ILE A 104 10.55 21.13 6.14
N ASN A 105 10.07 22.09 5.35
CA ASN A 105 10.19 23.51 5.65
C ASN A 105 9.44 23.90 6.93
N ALA A 106 8.25 23.33 7.15
CA ALA A 106 7.41 23.69 8.29
C ALA A 106 7.88 23.07 9.63
N SER A 107 8.82 22.12 9.63
CA SER A 107 9.23 21.38 10.83
C SER A 107 10.72 21.51 11.13
N ILE A 108 11.07 21.55 12.42
CA ILE A 108 12.45 21.51 12.89
C ILE A 108 13.02 20.10 12.68
N PHE A 109 12.23 19.07 12.98
CA PHE A 109 12.59 17.68 12.78
C PHE A 109 11.44 16.94 12.10
N SER A 110 11.74 16.11 11.11
CA SER A 110 10.73 15.30 10.40
C SER A 110 11.15 13.84 10.34
N VAL A 111 10.17 12.95 10.50
CA VAL A 111 10.31 11.50 10.34
C VAL A 111 9.36 11.07 9.23
N PHE A 112 9.87 10.44 8.18
CA PHE A 112 9.10 9.95 7.05
C PHE A 112 9.06 8.43 7.05
N PHE A 113 7.88 7.85 7.25
CA PHE A 113 7.64 6.42 7.10
C PHE A 113 7.19 6.14 5.67
N ILE A 114 7.95 5.34 4.93
CA ILE A 114 7.74 5.12 3.50
C ILE A 114 7.85 3.65 3.12
N ASP A 115 6.98 3.24 2.18
CA ASP A 115 7.06 1.97 1.47
C ASP A 115 7.30 2.26 -0.02
N ARG A 116 8.32 1.64 -0.61
CA ARG A 116 8.68 1.88 -2.01
C ARG A 116 7.66 1.29 -2.99
N ASN A 117 6.96 0.22 -2.58
CA ASN A 117 6.16 -0.60 -3.47
C ASN A 117 4.64 -0.40 -3.28
N GLN A 118 4.22 0.73 -2.69
CA GLN A 118 2.79 1.00 -2.43
C GLN A 118 2.23 2.20 -3.19
N ARG A 119 2.72 2.48 -4.38
CA ARG A 119 2.07 3.44 -5.26
C ARG A 119 0.73 2.88 -5.74
N VAL A 120 -0.37 3.54 -5.40
CA VAL A 120 -1.74 3.13 -5.76
C VAL A 120 -2.52 4.22 -6.48
N THR A 121 -1.94 5.42 -6.67
CA THR A 121 -2.54 6.48 -7.49
C THR A 121 -1.51 7.12 -8.42
N PHE A 122 -1.99 7.65 -9.55
CA PHE A 122 -1.17 8.38 -10.50
C PHE A 122 -0.46 9.60 -9.87
N ASN A 123 -1.12 10.24 -8.90
CA ASN A 123 -0.64 11.45 -8.24
C ASN A 123 0.25 11.20 -7.01
N ASP A 124 0.49 9.94 -6.64
CA ASP A 124 1.43 9.61 -5.58
C ASP A 124 2.84 9.97 -6.04
N ALA A 125 3.46 10.92 -5.36
CA ALA A 125 4.73 11.50 -5.75
C ALA A 125 5.84 11.33 -4.70
N GLY A 126 5.53 10.71 -3.56
CA GLY A 126 6.48 10.50 -2.48
C GLY A 126 7.49 9.41 -2.83
N THR A 127 8.75 9.79 -2.95
CA THR A 127 9.88 8.87 -3.13
C THR A 127 11.01 9.21 -2.16
N ILE A 128 11.82 8.20 -1.83
CA ILE A 128 12.97 8.39 -0.95
C ILE A 128 13.93 9.43 -1.52
N ASP A 129 14.17 9.39 -2.82
CA ASP A 129 15.11 10.32 -3.48
C ASP A 129 14.61 11.76 -3.42
N LYS A 130 13.29 11.99 -3.60
CA LYS A 130 12.73 13.33 -3.40
C LYS A 130 12.86 13.82 -1.96
N ILE A 131 12.60 12.94 -0.98
CA ILE A 131 12.75 13.29 0.44
C ILE A 131 14.21 13.69 0.71
N ARG A 132 15.17 12.92 0.21
CA ARG A 132 16.60 13.22 0.33
C ARG A 132 16.99 14.55 -0.33
N ASN A 133 16.53 14.76 -1.58
CA ASN A 133 16.85 15.97 -2.34
C ASN A 133 16.34 17.22 -1.62
N PHE A 134 15.07 17.25 -1.22
CA PHE A 134 14.51 18.39 -0.49
C PHE A 134 15.15 18.61 0.89
N ALA A 135 15.56 17.55 1.56
CA ALA A 135 16.30 17.66 2.82
C ALA A 135 17.70 18.25 2.62
N GLN A 136 18.40 17.85 1.55
CA GLN A 136 19.70 18.42 1.19
C GLN A 136 19.60 19.89 0.83
N GLU A 137 18.57 20.30 0.06
CA GLU A 137 18.29 21.72 -0.23
C GLU A 137 18.12 22.57 1.03
N GLN A 138 17.67 21.95 2.13
CA GLN A 138 17.48 22.60 3.44
C GLN A 138 18.68 22.41 4.39
N ASN A 139 19.80 21.86 3.92
CA ASN A 139 20.96 21.49 4.71
C ASN A 139 20.64 20.62 5.95
N SER A 140 19.65 19.73 5.82
CA SER A 140 19.23 18.86 6.90
C SER A 140 20.17 17.66 7.03
N LEU A 141 20.50 17.27 8.26
CA LEU A 141 21.13 15.97 8.53
C LEU A 141 20.10 14.85 8.28
N ILE A 142 20.50 13.84 7.51
CA ILE A 142 19.62 12.73 7.10
C ILE A 142 20.10 11.45 7.80
N TYR A 143 19.18 10.80 8.50
CA TYR A 143 19.35 9.47 9.08
C TYR A 143 18.37 8.52 8.42
N GLU A 144 18.73 7.26 8.25
CA GLU A 144 17.86 6.24 7.65
C GLU A 144 17.83 4.98 8.50
N GLY A 145 16.67 4.35 8.56
CA GLY A 145 16.46 3.06 9.19
C GLY A 145 15.54 2.18 8.38
N VAL A 146 15.58 0.90 8.63
CA VAL A 146 14.73 -0.11 7.97
C VAL A 146 13.98 -0.87 9.05
N LEU A 147 12.67 -1.05 8.85
CA LEU A 147 11.85 -2.00 9.62
C LEU A 147 11.79 -3.29 8.82
N GLU A 148 12.47 -4.31 9.29
CA GLU A 148 12.63 -5.61 8.60
C GLU A 148 11.56 -6.62 9.01
N SER A 149 11.13 -6.59 10.28
CA SER A 149 10.18 -7.58 10.80
C SER A 149 8.80 -7.42 10.18
N GLN A 150 8.27 -8.50 9.63
CA GLN A 150 6.93 -8.55 9.05
C GLN A 150 5.92 -9.05 10.09
N PHE A 151 4.87 -8.25 10.36
CA PHE A 151 3.80 -8.60 11.29
C PHE A 151 2.45 -8.81 10.61
N ARG A 152 2.35 -8.44 9.32
CA ARG A 152 1.12 -8.61 8.54
C ARG A 152 1.00 -10.04 8.01
N CYS A 153 -0.21 -10.47 7.70
CA CYS A 153 -0.48 -11.80 7.18
C CYS A 153 0.10 -12.89 8.11
N ASN A 154 -0.06 -12.71 9.42
CA ASN A 154 0.47 -13.61 10.46
C ASN A 154 2.00 -13.80 10.40
N GLY A 155 2.73 -12.82 9.86
CA GLY A 155 4.18 -12.94 9.65
C GLY A 155 4.58 -13.82 8.45
N SER A 156 3.62 -14.21 7.59
CA SER A 156 3.89 -15.08 6.46
C SER A 156 4.59 -14.33 5.33
N ASP A 157 5.93 -14.38 5.31
CA ASP A 157 6.74 -13.89 4.18
C ASP A 157 6.46 -14.71 2.91
N GLY A 158 6.15 -15.99 3.06
CA GLY A 158 5.77 -16.87 1.96
C GLY A 158 4.52 -16.39 1.22
N TYR A 159 3.47 -15.96 1.94
CA TYR A 159 2.28 -15.39 1.31
C TYR A 159 2.58 -14.10 0.54
N LEU A 160 3.37 -13.21 1.10
CA LEU A 160 3.73 -11.95 0.44
C LEU A 160 4.58 -12.20 -0.81
N ALA A 161 5.55 -13.11 -0.73
CA ALA A 161 6.38 -13.51 -1.85
C ALA A 161 5.54 -14.16 -2.96
N TRP A 162 4.65 -15.09 -2.59
CA TRP A 162 3.70 -15.69 -3.52
C TRP A 162 2.80 -14.64 -4.19
N LEU A 163 2.27 -13.70 -3.41
CA LEU A 163 1.41 -12.65 -3.92
C LEU A 163 2.14 -11.71 -4.90
N ASP A 164 3.38 -11.33 -4.59
CA ASP A 164 4.20 -10.51 -5.48
C ASP A 164 4.51 -11.23 -6.80
N ASN A 165 4.73 -12.53 -6.73
CA ASN A 165 4.97 -13.36 -7.90
C ASN A 165 3.69 -13.57 -8.74
N VAL A 166 2.58 -13.97 -8.12
CA VAL A 166 1.32 -14.24 -8.85
C VAL A 166 0.72 -12.98 -9.46
N LEU A 167 0.94 -11.81 -8.85
CA LEU A 167 0.60 -10.52 -9.44
C LEU A 167 1.66 -10.01 -10.44
N GLN A 168 2.75 -10.75 -10.64
CA GLN A 168 3.86 -10.36 -11.52
C GLN A 168 4.40 -8.96 -11.17
N ILE A 169 4.55 -8.68 -9.88
CA ILE A 169 5.16 -7.44 -9.35
C ILE A 169 6.67 -7.64 -9.20
N ALA A 170 7.07 -8.76 -8.61
CA ALA A 170 8.47 -9.16 -8.46
C ALA A 170 8.59 -10.67 -8.56
N GLU A 171 9.63 -11.13 -9.24
CA GLU A 171 10.02 -12.54 -9.22
C GLU A 171 10.66 -12.85 -7.86
N THR A 172 10.20 -13.92 -7.21
CA THR A 172 10.76 -14.36 -5.94
C THR A 172 11.20 -15.82 -6.06
N ALA A 173 12.35 -16.13 -5.51
CA ALA A 173 12.90 -17.49 -5.52
C ALA A 173 12.26 -18.39 -4.43
N ASN A 174 11.61 -17.82 -3.42
CA ASN A 174 11.02 -18.56 -2.31
C ASN A 174 9.55 -18.83 -2.60
N TYR A 175 9.30 -20.01 -3.18
CA TYR A 175 7.96 -20.58 -3.35
C TYR A 175 7.59 -21.56 -2.24
N ASP A 176 8.35 -21.59 -1.16
CA ASP A 176 8.03 -22.40 0.00
C ASP A 176 6.64 -21.97 0.48
N GLY A 177 5.67 -22.86 0.34
CA GLY A 177 4.26 -22.57 0.55
C GLY A 177 4.00 -21.87 1.89
N PHE A 178 2.89 -21.15 1.94
CA PHE A 178 2.40 -20.53 3.18
C PHE A 178 1.21 -21.32 3.75
N GLU A 179 1.02 -22.53 3.32
CA GLU A 179 -0.04 -23.44 3.77
C GLU A 179 0.11 -23.70 5.26
N GLY A 180 -0.96 -23.38 6.00
CA GLY A 180 -0.99 -23.48 7.45
C GLY A 180 -0.60 -22.19 8.21
N ASP A 181 0.12 -21.29 7.62
CA ASP A 181 0.54 -20.04 8.25
C ASP A 181 -0.48 -18.90 8.04
N TYR A 182 -1.18 -18.92 6.90
CA TYR A 182 -2.14 -17.89 6.51
C TYR A 182 -3.39 -18.49 5.85
N ASP A 183 -4.58 -18.15 6.35
CA ASP A 183 -5.86 -18.68 5.83
C ASP A 183 -6.23 -18.00 4.49
N PHE A 184 -5.76 -18.57 3.38
CA PHE A 184 -6.05 -18.08 2.04
C PHE A 184 -7.02 -18.99 1.31
N LYS A 185 -8.09 -18.41 0.71
CA LYS A 185 -9.09 -19.16 -0.06
C LYS A 185 -9.52 -18.42 -1.32
N ILE A 186 -9.82 -19.20 -2.35
CA ILE A 186 -10.33 -18.72 -3.65
C ILE A 186 -11.73 -19.30 -3.82
N PHE A 187 -12.71 -18.43 -3.98
CA PHE A 187 -14.11 -18.79 -4.13
C PHE A 187 -14.59 -18.62 -5.58
N ASP A 188 -15.39 -19.56 -6.04
CA ASP A 188 -16.07 -19.47 -7.35
C ASP A 188 -17.42 -18.75 -7.26
N ASN A 189 -17.93 -18.60 -6.04
CA ASN A 189 -19.22 -17.95 -5.77
C ASN A 189 -19.01 -16.77 -4.79
N PRO A 190 -19.38 -15.54 -5.19
CA PRO A 190 -19.21 -14.38 -4.33
C PRO A 190 -20.10 -14.39 -3.07
N HIS A 191 -21.23 -15.09 -3.08
CA HIS A 191 -22.05 -15.29 -1.89
C HIS A 191 -21.30 -16.11 -0.83
N GLU A 192 -20.67 -17.21 -1.24
CA GLU A 192 -19.93 -18.06 -0.30
C GLU A 192 -18.75 -17.30 0.33
N MET A 193 -18.02 -16.50 -0.46
CA MET A 193 -16.96 -15.64 0.06
C MET A 193 -17.54 -14.61 1.06
N TYR A 194 -18.63 -13.94 0.69
CA TYR A 194 -19.26 -12.94 1.54
C TYR A 194 -19.75 -13.55 2.86
N ASP A 195 -20.44 -14.68 2.82
CA ASP A 195 -20.95 -15.37 3.99
C ASP A 195 -19.80 -15.83 4.92
N ALA A 196 -18.71 -16.32 4.33
CA ALA A 196 -17.52 -16.70 5.10
C ALA A 196 -16.90 -15.50 5.82
N ILE A 197 -16.78 -14.34 5.16
CA ILE A 197 -16.28 -13.11 5.78
C ILE A 197 -17.23 -12.57 6.82
N LYS A 198 -18.54 -12.64 6.58
CA LYS A 198 -19.57 -12.23 7.54
C LYS A 198 -19.49 -13.06 8.81
N ALA A 199 -19.36 -14.36 8.70
CA ALA A 199 -19.18 -15.26 9.86
C ALA A 199 -17.90 -14.93 10.66
N LYS A 200 -16.79 -14.58 9.98
CA LYS A 200 -15.58 -14.10 10.65
C LYS A 200 -15.82 -12.76 11.37
N ASN A 201 -16.62 -11.87 10.77
CA ASN A 201 -16.92 -10.54 11.33
C ASN A 201 -17.81 -10.62 12.58
N GLU A 202 -18.73 -11.57 12.66
CA GLU A 202 -19.61 -11.79 13.81
C GLU A 202 -18.82 -12.08 15.12
N ILE A 203 -17.59 -12.59 15.01
CA ILE A 203 -16.75 -12.91 16.17
C ILE A 203 -16.29 -11.64 16.91
N ASN A 204 -15.84 -10.61 16.18
CA ASN A 204 -15.17 -9.46 16.80
C ASN A 204 -15.23 -8.15 16.00
N ASN A 205 -16.02 -8.09 14.96
CA ASN A 205 -16.15 -6.92 14.07
C ASN A 205 -14.82 -6.49 13.38
N LYS A 206 -13.92 -7.44 13.06
CA LYS A 206 -12.63 -7.15 12.46
C LYS A 206 -12.44 -7.79 11.08
N SER A 207 -13.52 -8.06 10.37
CA SER A 207 -13.47 -8.62 9.01
C SER A 207 -14.28 -7.76 8.05
N ARG A 208 -13.80 -7.58 6.80
CA ARG A 208 -14.42 -6.68 5.82
C ARG A 208 -14.33 -7.24 4.41
N VAL A 209 -15.30 -6.83 3.58
CA VAL A 209 -15.25 -7.09 2.14
C VAL A 209 -14.65 -5.88 1.44
N LEU A 210 -13.72 -6.09 0.55
CA LEU A 210 -12.99 -5.07 -0.20
C LEU A 210 -13.16 -5.32 -1.69
N ALA A 211 -13.12 -4.27 -2.51
CA ALA A 211 -13.21 -4.42 -3.95
C ALA A 211 -12.26 -3.47 -4.69
N GLY A 212 -11.85 -3.88 -5.90
CA GLY A 212 -11.21 -3.00 -6.87
C GLY A 212 -12.15 -1.90 -7.36
N TYR A 213 -11.62 -0.88 -8.00
CA TYR A 213 -12.38 0.29 -8.43
C TYR A 213 -13.02 0.07 -9.83
N CYS A 214 -13.82 -0.99 -9.99
CA CYS A 214 -14.37 -1.44 -11.28
C CYS A 214 -15.82 -1.07 -11.51
N TRP A 215 -16.54 -0.62 -10.49
CA TRP A 215 -17.95 -0.27 -10.55
C TRP A 215 -18.16 1.21 -10.40
N ASP A 216 -19.03 1.80 -11.21
CA ASP A 216 -19.37 3.22 -11.09
C ASP A 216 -20.13 3.46 -9.78
N TRP A 217 -19.77 4.52 -9.11
CA TRP A 217 -20.39 4.93 -7.85
C TRP A 217 -21.49 5.95 -8.13
N PRO A 218 -22.78 5.55 -8.15
CA PRO A 218 -23.88 6.44 -8.46
C PRO A 218 -24.00 7.53 -7.42
N LYS A 219 -24.51 8.68 -7.82
CA LYS A 219 -24.75 9.80 -6.88
C LYS A 219 -25.89 9.47 -5.92
N GLU A 220 -26.90 8.78 -6.42
CA GLU A 220 -28.05 8.33 -5.63
C GLU A 220 -27.68 7.06 -4.87
N GLY A 221 -28.12 6.96 -3.62
CA GLY A 221 -27.89 5.78 -2.78
C GLY A 221 -26.55 5.72 -2.06
N ARG A 222 -25.66 6.71 -2.18
CA ARG A 222 -24.34 6.73 -1.50
C ARG A 222 -24.39 6.63 0.03
N MET A 223 -25.55 6.88 0.62
CA MET A 223 -25.74 6.91 2.07
C MET A 223 -26.51 5.68 2.58
N THR A 224 -26.80 4.73 1.73
CA THR A 224 -27.61 3.56 2.09
C THR A 224 -27.08 2.28 1.48
N SER A 225 -27.05 1.22 2.29
CA SER A 225 -26.69 -0.15 1.85
C SER A 225 -27.80 -0.84 1.04
N LEU A 226 -28.91 -0.16 0.77
CA LEU A 226 -29.98 -0.71 -0.08
C LEU A 226 -29.60 -0.70 -1.56
N VAL A 227 -28.80 0.27 -1.98
CA VAL A 227 -28.26 0.33 -3.35
C VAL A 227 -27.05 -0.58 -3.47
N LYS A 228 -27.09 -1.48 -4.44
CA LYS A 228 -26.02 -2.45 -4.70
C LYS A 228 -25.22 -2.00 -5.92
N ASP A 229 -24.13 -1.30 -5.68
CA ASP A 229 -23.28 -0.73 -6.74
C ASP A 229 -22.40 -1.81 -7.39
N ILE A 230 -21.83 -2.70 -6.59
CA ILE A 230 -21.16 -3.88 -7.08
C ILE A 230 -22.21 -4.92 -7.41
N GLN A 231 -22.32 -5.25 -8.69
CA GLN A 231 -23.23 -6.26 -9.19
C GLN A 231 -22.46 -7.32 -9.97
N ILE A 232 -22.74 -8.58 -9.66
CA ILE A 232 -22.22 -9.75 -10.35
C ILE A 232 -23.42 -10.57 -10.82
N PRO A 233 -23.99 -10.23 -12.01
CA PRO A 233 -25.25 -10.77 -12.49
C PRO A 233 -25.25 -12.29 -12.64
N GLU A 234 -24.13 -12.89 -13.00
CA GLU A 234 -23.95 -14.34 -13.19
C GLU A 234 -24.28 -15.13 -11.91
N HIS A 235 -24.11 -14.52 -10.75
CA HIS A 235 -24.41 -15.11 -9.45
C HIS A 235 -25.61 -14.46 -8.76
N ASN A 236 -26.28 -13.52 -9.39
CA ASN A 236 -27.31 -12.69 -8.75
C ASN A 236 -26.81 -12.07 -7.43
N PHE A 237 -25.51 -11.71 -7.39
CA PHE A 237 -24.87 -11.13 -6.24
C PHE A 237 -24.82 -9.61 -6.36
N GLY A 238 -25.08 -8.92 -5.23
CA GLY A 238 -24.91 -7.48 -5.16
C GLY A 238 -24.56 -7.01 -3.75
N ILE A 239 -23.60 -6.08 -3.67
CA ILE A 239 -23.20 -5.42 -2.42
C ILE A 239 -23.01 -3.93 -2.66
N SER A 240 -23.33 -3.10 -1.68
CA SER A 240 -23.07 -1.66 -1.72
C SER A 240 -21.56 -1.40 -1.67
N TRP A 241 -21.12 -0.31 -2.29
CA TRP A 241 -19.70 -0.02 -2.35
C TRP A 241 -19.37 1.36 -1.78
N ASN A 242 -18.46 1.38 -0.79
CA ASN A 242 -17.82 2.58 -0.25
C ASN A 242 -18.81 3.70 0.05
N LEU A 243 -19.76 3.45 0.95
CA LEU A 243 -20.83 4.39 1.30
C LEU A 243 -20.26 5.74 1.76
N GLY A 244 -20.99 6.82 1.44
CA GLY A 244 -20.52 8.20 1.68
C GLY A 244 -20.40 8.60 3.15
N ASN A 245 -20.94 7.80 4.08
CA ASN A 245 -20.86 7.99 5.54
C ASN A 245 -19.84 7.08 6.22
N SER A 246 -19.04 6.35 5.48
CA SER A 246 -18.10 5.34 6.02
C SER A 246 -16.71 5.89 6.34
N ASP A 247 -16.63 7.09 6.93
CA ASP A 247 -15.37 7.66 7.43
C ASP A 247 -14.66 6.75 8.44
N THR A 248 -15.41 5.88 9.11
CA THR A 248 -14.98 4.89 10.11
C THR A 248 -15.18 3.45 9.65
N TYR A 249 -15.15 3.19 8.35
CA TYR A 249 -15.38 1.90 7.71
C TYR A 249 -14.76 0.71 8.46
N ALA A 250 -13.53 0.85 8.93
CA ALA A 250 -12.81 -0.24 9.59
C ALA A 250 -13.40 -0.67 10.95
N ILE A 251 -14.09 0.23 11.64
CA ILE A 251 -14.58 0.01 13.00
C ILE A 251 -16.11 0.03 13.13
N ASP A 252 -16.81 0.48 12.09
CA ASP A 252 -18.27 0.53 12.07
C ASP A 252 -18.83 -0.88 11.87
N PRO A 253 -19.70 -1.38 12.77
CA PRO A 253 -20.29 -2.72 12.66
C PRO A 253 -21.12 -2.91 11.38
N ASP A 254 -21.77 -1.86 10.88
CA ASP A 254 -22.64 -1.93 9.71
C ASP A 254 -21.84 -2.01 8.39
N SER A 255 -20.55 -1.69 8.43
CA SER A 255 -19.66 -1.76 7.25
C SER A 255 -19.46 -3.16 6.67
N ILE A 256 -19.90 -4.20 7.36
CA ILE A 256 -19.94 -5.55 6.76
C ILE A 256 -20.94 -5.64 5.59
N ASN A 257 -21.93 -4.75 5.53
CA ASN A 257 -22.95 -4.71 4.47
C ASN A 257 -22.50 -3.93 3.23
N GLU A 258 -21.28 -3.42 3.23
CA GLU A 258 -20.66 -2.72 2.12
C GLU A 258 -19.26 -3.25 1.81
N ALA A 259 -18.80 -3.09 0.59
CA ALA A 259 -17.41 -3.31 0.22
C ALA A 259 -16.63 -2.00 0.33
N GLY A 260 -15.49 -2.04 1.01
CA GLY A 260 -14.55 -0.93 1.05
C GLY A 260 -13.64 -0.89 -0.19
N CYS A 261 -12.98 0.25 -0.39
CA CYS A 261 -12.01 0.43 -1.45
C CYS A 261 -10.61 0.68 -0.87
N ILE A 262 -9.62 0.80 -1.75
CA ILE A 262 -8.24 1.10 -1.35
C ILE A 262 -8.12 2.36 -0.48
N HIS A 263 -8.96 3.37 -0.71
CA HIS A 263 -8.88 4.64 0.03
C HIS A 263 -9.47 4.56 1.44
N THR A 264 -10.43 3.67 1.67
CA THR A 264 -11.05 3.46 3.00
C THR A 264 -10.28 2.46 3.86
N THR A 265 -9.34 1.72 3.28
CA THR A 265 -8.67 0.60 3.96
C THR A 265 -7.15 0.74 4.05
N GLN A 266 -6.52 1.56 3.20
CA GLN A 266 -5.07 1.76 3.23
C GLN A 266 -4.64 2.41 4.55
N GLY A 267 -3.60 1.85 5.18
CA GLY A 267 -3.13 2.25 6.52
C GLY A 267 -3.92 1.62 7.66
N LEU A 268 -4.93 0.76 7.36
CA LEU A 268 -5.73 0.01 8.34
C LEU A 268 -5.54 -1.49 8.11
N GLU A 269 -5.85 -2.29 9.13
CA GLU A 269 -5.72 -3.75 9.11
C GLU A 269 -6.98 -4.40 9.68
N PHE A 270 -7.28 -5.60 9.18
CA PHE A 270 -8.41 -6.43 9.57
C PHE A 270 -7.91 -7.81 9.97
N GLU A 271 -8.71 -8.62 10.64
CA GLU A 271 -8.35 -10.02 10.86
C GLU A 271 -8.52 -10.83 9.57
N TYR A 272 -9.67 -10.65 8.89
CA TYR A 272 -9.94 -11.28 7.61
C TYR A 272 -10.43 -10.26 6.59
N VAL A 273 -10.07 -10.47 5.33
CA VAL A 273 -10.60 -9.70 4.22
C VAL A 273 -11.13 -10.61 3.12
N GLY A 274 -12.28 -10.23 2.55
CA GLY A 274 -12.79 -10.80 1.31
C GLY A 274 -12.54 -9.80 0.18
N VAL A 275 -11.79 -10.17 -0.85
CA VAL A 275 -11.41 -9.26 -1.93
C VAL A 275 -12.12 -9.65 -3.22
N ILE A 276 -12.94 -8.75 -3.76
CA ILE A 276 -13.55 -8.89 -5.07
C ILE A 276 -12.60 -8.27 -6.10
N ILE A 277 -12.03 -9.09 -6.97
CA ILE A 277 -11.17 -8.68 -8.09
C ILE A 277 -12.05 -8.51 -9.32
N GLY A 278 -12.08 -7.28 -9.84
CA GLY A 278 -12.90 -6.94 -11.00
C GLY A 278 -12.16 -7.10 -12.33
N ASP A 279 -12.83 -6.72 -13.42
CA ASP A 279 -12.35 -6.91 -14.79
C ASP A 279 -11.15 -6.03 -15.18
N ASP A 280 -10.72 -5.11 -14.31
CA ASP A 280 -9.50 -4.32 -14.50
C ASP A 280 -8.21 -5.15 -14.36
N LEU A 281 -8.32 -6.36 -13.78
CA LEU A 281 -7.26 -7.36 -13.73
C LEU A 281 -7.80 -8.71 -14.22
N ARG A 282 -7.26 -9.20 -15.33
CA ARG A 282 -7.68 -10.46 -15.96
C ARG A 282 -6.46 -11.33 -16.29
N TYR A 283 -6.69 -12.59 -16.54
CA TYR A 283 -5.70 -13.52 -17.08
C TYR A 283 -6.17 -14.00 -18.45
N GLU A 284 -5.39 -13.73 -19.48
CA GLU A 284 -5.72 -14.05 -20.86
C GLU A 284 -4.46 -14.51 -21.60
N ASN A 285 -4.54 -15.61 -22.34
CA ASN A 285 -3.44 -16.12 -23.17
C ASN A 285 -2.11 -16.27 -22.42
N GLY A 286 -2.15 -16.74 -21.17
CA GLY A 286 -0.96 -16.97 -20.37
C GLY A 286 -0.37 -15.71 -19.70
N LYS A 287 -1.04 -14.57 -19.74
CA LYS A 287 -0.55 -13.30 -19.18
C LYS A 287 -1.59 -12.60 -18.32
N LEU A 288 -1.10 -11.89 -17.31
CA LEU A 288 -1.93 -10.91 -16.57
C LEU A 288 -2.13 -9.68 -17.43
N ILE A 289 -3.39 -9.31 -17.60
CA ILE A 289 -3.84 -8.14 -18.36
C ILE A 289 -4.43 -7.12 -17.41
N VAL A 290 -3.87 -5.91 -17.44
CA VAL A 290 -4.42 -4.75 -16.76
C VAL A 290 -5.17 -3.88 -17.77
N ASP A 291 -6.45 -3.64 -17.51
CA ASP A 291 -7.32 -2.84 -18.39
C ASP A 291 -7.97 -1.68 -17.62
N ILE A 292 -7.39 -0.51 -17.77
CA ILE A 292 -7.90 0.71 -17.12
C ILE A 292 -9.28 1.15 -17.63
N ASN A 293 -9.75 0.66 -18.79
CA ASN A 293 -11.07 0.99 -19.30
C ASN A 293 -12.17 0.23 -18.56
N LYS A 294 -11.81 -0.82 -17.82
CA LYS A 294 -12.70 -1.56 -16.93
C LYS A 294 -12.79 -0.96 -15.52
N ARG A 295 -12.05 0.10 -15.27
CA ARG A 295 -12.18 0.87 -14.02
C ARG A 295 -13.31 1.89 -14.13
N ALA A 296 -13.92 2.19 -12.99
CA ALA A 296 -14.99 3.16 -12.91
C ALA A 296 -14.56 4.55 -13.42
N LYS A 297 -15.46 5.24 -14.08
CA LYS A 297 -15.22 6.60 -14.59
C LYS A 297 -14.91 7.61 -13.45
N THR A 298 -15.38 7.31 -12.25
CA THR A 298 -15.19 8.12 -11.05
C THR A 298 -13.87 7.86 -10.33
N ASP A 299 -13.08 6.89 -10.78
CA ASP A 299 -11.80 6.54 -10.17
C ASP A 299 -10.77 7.64 -10.30
N GLN A 300 -10.43 8.25 -9.15
CA GLN A 300 -9.42 9.31 -9.08
C GLN A 300 -7.98 8.76 -9.06
N SER A 301 -7.79 7.46 -8.84
CA SER A 301 -6.44 6.86 -8.75
C SER A 301 -5.71 6.90 -10.09
N ILE A 302 -6.44 6.83 -11.20
CA ILE A 302 -5.93 6.85 -12.57
C ILE A 302 -6.16 8.19 -13.28
N LYS A 303 -6.58 9.23 -12.54
CA LYS A 303 -6.83 10.56 -13.13
C LYS A 303 -5.56 11.12 -13.76
N GLY A 304 -5.64 11.44 -15.05
CA GLY A 304 -4.51 11.94 -15.84
C GLY A 304 -3.87 10.88 -16.75
N ILE A 305 -4.06 9.59 -16.46
CA ILE A 305 -3.44 8.51 -17.24
C ILE A 305 -3.91 8.48 -18.69
N LYS A 306 -5.18 8.84 -18.96
CA LYS A 306 -5.72 8.92 -20.34
C LYS A 306 -5.05 9.99 -21.19
N LYS A 307 -4.53 11.07 -20.56
CA LYS A 307 -3.73 12.08 -21.26
C LYS A 307 -2.35 11.51 -21.58
N LEU A 308 -1.72 10.88 -20.58
CA LEU A 308 -0.41 10.25 -20.77
C LEU A 308 -0.45 9.12 -21.80
N LEU A 309 -1.55 8.35 -21.90
CA LEU A 309 -1.73 7.33 -22.95
C LEU A 309 -1.65 7.88 -24.37
N LYS A 310 -2.02 9.16 -24.58
CA LYS A 310 -1.90 9.82 -25.88
C LYS A 310 -0.49 10.34 -26.14
N GLU A 311 0.22 10.74 -25.08
CA GLU A 311 1.56 11.35 -25.16
C GLU A 311 2.66 10.29 -25.13
N ASN A 312 2.54 9.30 -24.25
CA ASN A 312 3.48 8.20 -24.06
C ASN A 312 2.75 6.91 -23.63
N PRO A 313 2.27 6.09 -24.61
CA PRO A 313 1.48 4.89 -24.32
C PRO A 313 2.20 3.85 -23.44
N GLU A 314 3.50 3.65 -23.66
CA GLU A 314 4.28 2.66 -22.92
C GLU A 314 4.41 3.03 -21.45
N GLU A 315 4.76 4.27 -21.15
CA GLU A 315 4.85 4.79 -19.79
C GLU A 315 3.48 4.73 -19.09
N ALA A 316 2.42 5.12 -19.79
CA ALA A 316 1.06 5.08 -19.26
C ALA A 316 0.63 3.65 -18.91
N GLN A 317 0.94 2.66 -19.76
CA GLN A 317 0.65 1.26 -19.51
C GLN A 317 1.48 0.71 -18.33
N HIS A 318 2.75 1.08 -18.23
CA HIS A 318 3.60 0.71 -17.10
C HIS A 318 3.01 1.23 -15.77
N ILE A 319 2.64 2.50 -15.72
CA ILE A 319 2.03 3.12 -14.54
C ILE A 319 0.67 2.48 -14.22
N ALA A 320 -0.15 2.17 -15.24
CA ALA A 320 -1.41 1.48 -15.05
C ALA A 320 -1.23 0.11 -14.41
N ASN A 321 -0.28 -0.67 -14.92
CA ASN A 321 0.08 -1.99 -14.38
C ASN A 321 0.51 -1.87 -12.92
N GLU A 322 1.37 -0.91 -12.60
CA GLU A 322 1.83 -0.65 -11.24
C GLU A 322 0.65 -0.33 -10.29
N ILE A 323 -0.22 0.61 -10.68
CA ILE A 323 -1.35 1.05 -9.84
C ILE A 323 -2.34 -0.09 -9.58
N VAL A 324 -2.74 -0.83 -10.61
CA VAL A 324 -3.77 -1.89 -10.46
C VAL A 324 -3.21 -3.06 -9.67
N LYS A 325 -2.02 -3.53 -10.00
CA LYS A 325 -1.37 -4.64 -9.27
C LYS A 325 -1.12 -4.28 -7.81
N ASN A 326 -0.58 -3.09 -7.53
CA ASN A 326 -0.37 -2.61 -6.16
C ASN A 326 -1.69 -2.39 -5.41
N THR A 327 -2.78 -2.02 -6.10
CA THR A 327 -4.10 -1.93 -5.47
C THR A 327 -4.53 -3.29 -4.95
N TYR A 328 -4.53 -4.33 -5.79
CA TYR A 328 -4.93 -5.68 -5.35
C TYR A 328 -3.94 -6.27 -4.34
N ARG A 329 -2.64 -6.09 -4.53
CA ARG A 329 -1.64 -6.45 -3.51
C ARG A 329 -1.97 -5.82 -2.16
N THR A 330 -2.28 -4.52 -2.16
CA THR A 330 -2.61 -3.81 -0.93
C THR A 330 -3.90 -4.32 -0.30
N LEU A 331 -4.96 -4.54 -1.08
CA LEU A 331 -6.22 -5.08 -0.57
C LEU A 331 -6.04 -6.49 0.00
N MET A 332 -5.35 -7.36 -0.71
CA MET A 332 -5.13 -8.76 -0.31
C MET A 332 -4.20 -8.89 0.92
N THR A 333 -3.41 -7.88 1.21
CA THR A 333 -2.55 -7.84 2.41
C THR A 333 -3.16 -7.08 3.59
N ARG A 334 -4.45 -6.72 3.56
CA ARG A 334 -5.13 -6.06 4.70
C ARG A 334 -5.56 -7.04 5.80
N GLY A 335 -5.75 -8.31 5.48
CA GLY A 335 -6.05 -9.36 6.47
C GLY A 335 -4.80 -9.79 7.24
N GLN A 336 -4.88 -9.80 8.56
CA GLN A 336 -3.80 -10.31 9.40
C GLN A 336 -3.79 -11.84 9.44
N LYS A 337 -4.99 -12.46 9.54
CA LYS A 337 -5.17 -13.90 9.69
C LYS A 337 -5.53 -14.60 8.39
N GLY A 338 -6.18 -13.89 7.46
CA GLY A 338 -6.56 -14.51 6.20
C GLY A 338 -7.12 -13.54 5.16
N CYS A 339 -7.05 -14.00 3.91
CA CYS A 339 -7.57 -13.31 2.72
C CYS A 339 -8.36 -14.31 1.86
N TYR A 340 -9.63 -14.01 1.61
CA TYR A 340 -10.51 -14.77 0.74
C TYR A 340 -10.73 -13.96 -0.53
N ILE A 341 -10.61 -14.57 -1.70
CA ILE A 341 -10.78 -13.86 -2.97
C ILE A 341 -11.90 -14.43 -3.82
N TYR A 342 -12.54 -13.54 -4.57
CA TYR A 342 -13.40 -13.86 -5.69
C TYR A 342 -12.97 -13.04 -6.91
N CYS A 343 -12.83 -13.67 -8.07
CA CYS A 343 -12.48 -13.01 -9.33
C CYS A 343 -13.68 -13.03 -10.29
N THR A 344 -14.02 -11.87 -10.88
CA THR A 344 -15.04 -11.82 -11.96
C THR A 344 -14.56 -12.55 -13.20
N ASN A 345 -13.25 -12.53 -13.49
CA ASN A 345 -12.65 -13.30 -14.59
C ASN A 345 -12.31 -14.73 -14.14
N LYS A 346 -12.96 -15.72 -14.73
CA LYS A 346 -12.77 -17.14 -14.41
C LYS A 346 -11.34 -17.64 -14.69
N GLU A 347 -10.72 -17.16 -15.75
CA GLU A 347 -9.34 -17.54 -16.08
C GLU A 347 -8.35 -17.03 -15.05
N LEU A 348 -8.59 -15.83 -14.50
CA LEU A 348 -7.81 -15.31 -13.39
C LEU A 348 -8.01 -16.14 -12.11
N SER A 349 -9.25 -16.54 -11.79
CA SER A 349 -9.53 -17.45 -10.67
C SER A 349 -8.76 -18.77 -10.81
N ASN A 350 -8.81 -19.38 -12.00
CA ASN A 350 -8.08 -20.61 -12.29
C ASN A 350 -6.56 -20.42 -12.20
N TYR A 351 -6.04 -19.30 -12.70
CA TYR A 351 -4.63 -18.97 -12.60
C TYR A 351 -4.18 -18.89 -11.13
N PHE A 352 -4.93 -18.20 -10.26
CA PHE A 352 -4.64 -18.14 -8.83
C PHE A 352 -4.70 -19.53 -8.17
N LYS A 353 -5.70 -20.37 -8.53
CA LYS A 353 -5.80 -21.74 -8.02
C LYS A 353 -4.61 -22.62 -8.42
N LEU A 354 -4.19 -22.54 -9.68
CA LEU A 354 -3.03 -23.27 -10.17
C LEU A 354 -1.74 -22.79 -9.48
N ALA A 355 -1.59 -21.49 -9.29
CA ALA A 355 -0.45 -20.92 -8.57
C ALA A 355 -0.43 -21.35 -7.10
N TYR A 356 -1.59 -21.34 -6.44
CA TYR A 356 -1.73 -21.74 -5.04
C TYR A 356 -1.40 -23.22 -4.83
N ASN A 357 -1.83 -24.08 -5.76
CA ASN A 357 -1.59 -25.53 -5.71
C ASN A 357 -0.21 -25.93 -6.29
N HIS A 358 0.71 -24.99 -6.51
CA HIS A 358 2.04 -25.24 -7.10
C HIS A 358 2.02 -25.97 -8.46
N GLN A 359 0.91 -25.83 -9.21
CA GLN A 359 0.72 -26.49 -10.50
C GLN A 359 1.17 -25.67 -11.70
N LEU A 360 1.64 -24.43 -11.48
CA LEU A 360 2.27 -23.64 -12.53
C LEU A 360 3.72 -24.06 -12.68
N SER A 361 4.03 -24.65 -13.84
CA SER A 361 5.44 -24.82 -14.23
C SER A 361 5.99 -23.48 -14.68
N TYR A 362 6.80 -22.87 -13.84
CA TYR A 362 7.56 -21.69 -14.23
C TYR A 362 8.73 -22.15 -15.09
N THR A 363 8.69 -21.87 -16.40
CA THR A 363 9.88 -21.97 -17.23
C THR A 363 10.79 -20.81 -16.84
N TYR A 364 11.80 -21.09 -16.04
CA TYR A 364 12.94 -20.23 -15.88
C TYR A 364 13.59 -20.06 -17.26
N ASN A 365 13.44 -18.91 -17.88
CA ASN A 365 14.41 -18.49 -18.88
C ASN A 365 15.66 -18.10 -18.08
N GLU A 366 16.60 -19.03 -17.95
CA GLU A 366 17.94 -18.68 -17.46
C GLU A 366 18.43 -17.50 -18.29
N PRO A 367 18.88 -16.39 -17.67
CA PRO A 367 19.53 -15.32 -18.40
C PRO A 367 20.74 -15.97 -19.06
N GLN A 368 20.79 -15.97 -20.39
CA GLN A 368 21.99 -16.36 -21.11
C GLN A 368 23.10 -15.39 -20.69
N VAL A 369 23.95 -15.85 -19.78
CA VAL A 369 25.21 -15.18 -19.46
C VAL A 369 26.07 -15.33 -20.71
N VAL A 370 26.07 -14.33 -21.56
CA VAL A 370 27.06 -14.19 -22.62
C VAL A 370 28.39 -13.90 -21.92
N LEU A 371 29.14 -14.94 -21.63
CA LEU A 371 30.54 -14.81 -21.27
C LEU A 371 31.28 -14.28 -22.51
N SER A 372 31.52 -12.98 -22.52
CA SER A 372 32.51 -12.42 -23.44
C SER A 372 33.87 -12.94 -23.01
N GLU A 373 34.41 -13.90 -23.74
CA GLU A 373 35.81 -14.27 -23.64
C GLU A 373 36.66 -13.08 -24.07
N GLN A 374 37.12 -12.30 -23.11
CA GLN A 374 38.30 -11.46 -23.33
C GLN A 374 39.51 -12.24 -22.80
N PRO A 375 40.54 -12.45 -23.61
CA PRO A 375 41.76 -13.10 -23.15
C PRO A 375 42.48 -12.22 -22.14
N LEU A 376 42.71 -12.76 -20.95
CA LEU A 376 43.58 -12.16 -19.95
C LEU A 376 44.98 -12.00 -20.52
N ALA A 377 45.40 -10.77 -20.77
CA ALA A 377 46.77 -10.42 -21.03
C ALA A 377 47.62 -10.77 -19.80
N ALA A 378 48.57 -11.62 -19.98
CA ALA A 378 49.56 -11.97 -18.96
C ALA A 378 50.49 -10.79 -18.72
N ASP A 379 50.39 -10.14 -17.59
CA ASP A 379 51.39 -9.18 -17.14
C ASP A 379 52.24 -9.83 -16.03
N LYS A 380 53.50 -10.03 -16.41
CA LYS A 380 54.59 -10.43 -15.50
C LYS A 380 54.99 -9.15 -14.78
N THR A 381 55.01 -9.16 -13.45
CA THR A 381 56.19 -8.66 -12.66
C THR A 381 55.91 -8.73 -11.15
N ASN A 382 56.89 -9.42 -10.50
CA ASN A 382 57.54 -9.17 -9.22
C ASN A 382 56.77 -9.26 -7.87
N SER A 383 56.98 -10.42 -7.26
CA SER A 383 57.65 -10.54 -5.93
C SER A 383 57.63 -9.34 -4.97
N ASN A 384 56.87 -9.47 -3.90
CA ASN A 384 57.31 -9.21 -2.54
C ASN A 384 56.16 -9.50 -1.55
N ILE A 385 56.11 -10.78 -1.13
CA ILE A 385 55.38 -11.16 0.07
C ILE A 385 56.49 -11.57 1.05
N ASP A 386 56.80 -10.69 1.97
CA ASP A 386 57.38 -11.08 3.25
C ASP A 386 57.09 -10.03 4.32
N LYS A 387 56.55 -10.54 5.43
CA LYS A 387 56.49 -9.92 6.75
C LYS A 387 55.36 -8.97 7.06
N LEU A 388 54.31 -9.51 7.65
CA LEU A 388 53.77 -8.96 8.88
C LEU A 388 53.05 -10.05 9.71
N ASN A 389 53.85 -10.76 10.51
CA ASN A 389 53.38 -11.44 11.71
C ASN A 389 53.06 -10.37 12.74
N LEU A 390 51.85 -10.29 13.20
CA LEU A 390 51.48 -9.60 14.43
C LEU A 390 50.77 -10.58 15.36
N LYS A 391 51.43 -10.81 16.46
CA LYS A 391 51.03 -11.59 17.64
C LYS A 391 49.68 -11.12 18.19
N LEU A 392 48.79 -12.06 18.39
CA LEU A 392 47.77 -12.01 19.42
C LEU A 392 48.36 -12.66 20.68
N ASP A 393 48.52 -11.87 21.73
CA ASP A 393 48.63 -12.33 23.10
C ASP A 393 48.05 -11.30 24.07
N LYS A 394 47.12 -11.81 24.87
CA LYS A 394 46.43 -11.33 26.08
C LYS A 394 45.16 -10.53 25.88
#